data_ff224bc686c19727cf6d33081c64728b
#
_entry.id   ff224bc686c19727cf6d33081c64728b
#
_cell.length_a   1.000
_cell.length_b   1.000
_cell.length_c   1.000
_cell.angle_alpha   90.00
_cell.angle_beta   90.00
_cell.angle_gamma   90.00
#
_symmetry.space_group_name_H-M   'P 1'
#
loop_
_entity.id
_entity.type
_entity.pdbx_description
1 polymer ?
#
loop_
_entity_poly.entity_id
_entity_poly.type
_entity_poly.pdbx_seq_one_letter_code
_entity_poly.pdbx_strand_id
1 'polypeptide(L)'
;WAMHGGEMTRDYFYARIWAVPAGILLFGFNGWYTGMQNAVFPMCTAITVNVVHTLCSLWFAFGMDLGIVGIAYASVVAQWTGVALASVLLVAKYRPVLRLIDWSQVLDLRPLKTYFSINRDIILRTFCIVVVYTFFTGSSARLGNQELLAVNALLLELFTLFSYMNDGFAYAAEALTGRFIGARDGGALRRCLKGCLAWGTLISALFVVIYIIWWRDLV
;
A
#
# COMPACT_ATOMS: atom_id res chain seq x y z
N TRP A 1 29.86 -3.03 17.30
CA TRP A 1 28.40 -2.83 17.06
C TRP A 1 28.11 -2.34 15.64
N ALA A 2 28.83 -1.37 15.10
CA ALA A 2 28.56 -0.84 13.75
C ALA A 2 28.83 -1.84 12.59
N MET A 3 29.85 -2.69 12.71
CA MET A 3 30.19 -3.67 11.68
C MET A 3 29.16 -4.80 11.58
N HIS A 4 28.65 -5.31 12.69
CA HIS A 4 27.58 -6.34 12.70
C HIS A 4 26.24 -5.82 12.18
N GLY A 5 25.90 -4.55 12.44
CA GLY A 5 24.69 -3.94 11.94
C GLY A 5 24.66 -3.81 10.41
N GLY A 6 25.80 -3.55 9.77
CA GLY A 6 25.92 -3.44 8.33
C GLY A 6 25.74 -4.79 7.60
N GLU A 7 26.26 -5.87 8.15
CA GLU A 7 26.10 -7.22 7.59
C GLU A 7 24.65 -7.70 7.72
N MET A 8 24.04 -7.54 8.88
CA MET A 8 22.62 -7.89 9.09
C MET A 8 21.67 -7.11 8.15
N THR A 9 21.94 -5.82 7.95
CA THR A 9 21.15 -4.99 7.04
C THR A 9 21.30 -5.46 5.60
N ARG A 10 22.51 -5.83 5.19
CA ARG A 10 22.78 -6.37 3.86
C ARG A 10 22.06 -7.69 3.63
N ASP A 11 22.14 -8.61 4.57
CA ASP A 11 21.53 -9.94 4.47
C ASP A 11 20.00 -9.83 4.45
N TYR A 12 19.43 -8.95 5.28
CA TYR A 12 18.00 -8.61 5.23
C TYR A 12 17.60 -8.07 3.87
N PHE A 13 18.37 -7.15 3.29
CA PHE A 13 18.08 -6.56 1.98
C PHE A 13 18.10 -7.61 0.87
N TYR A 14 19.13 -8.46 0.82
CA TYR A 14 19.22 -9.51 -0.18
C TYR A 14 18.13 -10.58 -0.04
N ALA A 15 17.72 -10.90 1.18
CA ALA A 15 16.59 -11.79 1.39
C ALA A 15 15.28 -11.14 0.91
N ARG A 16 15.05 -9.88 1.23
CA ARG A 16 13.80 -9.18 0.94
C ARG A 16 13.62 -8.76 -0.53
N ILE A 17 14.71 -8.60 -1.29
CA ILE A 17 14.63 -8.13 -2.69
C ILE A 17 13.75 -9.07 -3.56
N TRP A 18 13.69 -10.35 -3.22
CA TRP A 18 12.86 -11.34 -3.91
C TRP A 18 11.35 -11.15 -3.68
N ALA A 19 10.96 -10.31 -2.72
CA ALA A 19 9.57 -9.92 -2.53
C ALA A 19 9.14 -8.80 -3.51
N VAL A 20 10.07 -8.04 -4.08
CA VAL A 20 9.76 -6.89 -4.93
C VAL A 20 8.95 -7.26 -6.16
N PRO A 21 9.32 -8.29 -6.95
CA PRO A 21 8.51 -8.69 -8.11
C PRO A 21 7.07 -9.08 -7.71
N ALA A 22 6.92 -9.81 -6.61
CA ALA A 22 5.61 -10.20 -6.10
C ALA A 22 4.80 -8.96 -5.66
N GLY A 23 5.43 -7.99 -5.02
CA GLY A 23 4.79 -6.72 -4.64
C GLY A 23 4.27 -5.95 -5.86
N ILE A 24 5.07 -5.83 -6.92
CA ILE A 24 4.66 -5.16 -8.17
C ILE A 24 3.46 -5.89 -8.80
N LEU A 25 3.48 -7.21 -8.84
CA LEU A 25 2.35 -8.01 -9.35
C LEU A 25 1.09 -7.80 -8.50
N LEU A 26 1.20 -7.76 -7.18
CA LEU A 26 0.08 -7.51 -6.29
C LEU A 26 -0.52 -6.12 -6.50
N PHE A 27 0.29 -5.08 -6.73
CA PHE A 27 -0.21 -3.76 -7.10
C PHE A 27 -1.01 -3.81 -8.42
N GLY A 28 -0.52 -4.53 -9.42
CA GLY A 28 -1.22 -4.75 -10.68
C GLY A 28 -2.58 -5.45 -10.49
N PHE A 29 -2.61 -6.53 -9.72
CA PHE A 29 -3.85 -7.25 -9.39
C PHE A 29 -4.85 -6.36 -8.63
N ASN A 30 -4.39 -5.62 -7.62
CA ASN A 30 -5.24 -4.74 -6.82
C ASN A 30 -5.84 -3.62 -7.69
N GLY A 31 -5.04 -2.98 -8.55
CA GLY A 31 -5.52 -1.98 -9.50
C GLY A 31 -6.57 -2.55 -10.46
N TRP A 32 -6.32 -3.76 -10.99
CA TRP A 32 -7.25 -4.42 -11.89
C TRP A 32 -8.58 -4.78 -11.20
N TYR A 33 -8.54 -5.37 -10.00
CA TYR A 33 -9.74 -5.70 -9.24
C TYR A 33 -10.55 -4.46 -8.85
N THR A 34 -9.88 -3.39 -8.44
CA THR A 34 -10.51 -2.11 -8.12
C THR A 34 -11.19 -1.52 -9.35
N GLY A 35 -10.55 -1.56 -10.51
CA GLY A 35 -11.14 -1.17 -11.78
C GLY A 35 -12.36 -2.01 -12.17
N MET A 36 -12.36 -3.30 -11.84
CA MET A 36 -13.51 -4.20 -12.03
C MET A 36 -14.58 -4.06 -10.92
N GLN A 37 -14.50 -3.03 -10.07
CA GLN A 37 -15.43 -2.77 -8.96
C GLN A 37 -15.51 -3.92 -7.95
N ASN A 38 -14.42 -4.66 -7.78
CA ASN A 38 -14.35 -5.79 -6.86
C ASN A 38 -13.37 -5.48 -5.74
N ALA A 39 -13.86 -4.94 -4.63
CA ALA A 39 -13.05 -4.65 -3.44
C ALA A 39 -12.79 -5.90 -2.56
N VAL A 40 -13.57 -6.97 -2.73
CA VAL A 40 -13.46 -8.18 -1.91
C VAL A 40 -12.16 -8.91 -2.18
N PHE A 41 -11.73 -9.02 -3.43
CA PHE A 41 -10.52 -9.77 -3.79
C PHE A 41 -9.24 -9.09 -3.27
N PRO A 42 -9.02 -7.77 -3.43
CA PRO A 42 -7.93 -7.07 -2.77
C PRO A 42 -7.93 -7.26 -1.25
N MET A 43 -9.10 -7.18 -0.62
CA MET A 43 -9.25 -7.39 0.82
C MET A 43 -8.83 -8.80 1.24
N CYS A 44 -9.35 -9.83 0.57
CA CYS A 44 -8.96 -11.22 0.85
C CYS A 44 -7.46 -11.45 0.65
N THR A 45 -6.90 -10.91 -0.43
CA THR A 45 -5.46 -11.01 -0.72
C THR A 45 -4.65 -10.32 0.37
N ALA A 46 -5.01 -9.11 0.78
CA ALA A 46 -4.32 -8.37 1.82
C ALA A 46 -4.37 -9.09 3.17
N ILE A 47 -5.54 -9.60 3.58
CA ILE A 47 -5.69 -10.38 4.82
C ILE A 47 -4.80 -11.63 4.76
N THR A 48 -4.83 -12.37 3.66
CA THR A 48 -4.02 -13.59 3.51
C THR A 48 -2.53 -13.28 3.59
N VAL A 49 -2.06 -12.24 2.89
CA VAL A 49 -0.65 -11.82 2.94
C VAL A 49 -0.24 -11.48 4.37
N ASN A 50 -1.04 -10.71 5.10
CA ASN A 50 -0.73 -10.31 6.48
C ASN A 50 -0.74 -11.50 7.45
N VAL A 51 -1.71 -12.41 7.34
CA VAL A 51 -1.79 -13.61 8.17
C VAL A 51 -0.59 -14.52 7.92
N VAL A 52 -0.29 -14.81 6.66
CA VAL A 52 0.87 -15.64 6.28
C VAL A 52 2.17 -14.98 6.72
N HIS A 53 2.31 -13.67 6.52
CA HIS A 53 3.50 -12.92 6.96
C HIS A 53 3.70 -13.04 8.47
N THR A 54 2.65 -12.84 9.26
CA THR A 54 2.73 -12.93 10.73
C THR A 54 3.12 -14.34 11.19
N LEU A 55 2.44 -15.36 10.65
CA LEU A 55 2.72 -16.75 11.02
C LEU A 55 4.14 -17.17 10.61
N CYS A 56 4.55 -16.86 9.39
CA CYS A 56 5.90 -17.18 8.91
C CYS A 56 6.98 -16.38 9.65
N SER A 57 6.71 -15.11 10.01
CA SER A 57 7.64 -14.29 10.80
C SER A 57 7.89 -14.88 12.17
N LEU A 58 6.84 -15.32 12.87
CA LEU A 58 6.96 -15.99 14.15
C LEU A 58 7.74 -17.32 14.02
N TRP A 59 7.41 -18.10 13.01
CA TRP A 59 8.06 -19.39 12.78
C TRP A 59 9.54 -19.24 12.41
N PHE A 60 9.88 -18.34 11.48
CA PHE A 60 11.27 -18.18 11.03
C PHE A 60 12.13 -17.43 12.04
N ALA A 61 11.58 -16.42 12.72
CA ALA A 61 12.33 -15.62 13.68
C ALA A 61 12.61 -16.39 14.97
N PHE A 62 11.61 -17.09 15.52
CA PHE A 62 11.70 -17.76 16.81
C PHE A 62 11.82 -19.29 16.71
N GLY A 63 11.20 -19.93 15.73
CA GLY A 63 11.25 -21.38 15.57
C GLY A 63 12.51 -21.88 14.89
N MET A 64 13.05 -21.12 13.93
CA MET A 64 14.28 -21.45 13.20
C MET A 64 15.48 -20.59 13.60
N ASP A 65 15.32 -19.71 14.57
CA ASP A 65 16.40 -18.82 15.10
C ASP A 65 17.07 -17.92 14.03
N LEU A 66 16.35 -17.62 12.94
CA LEU A 66 16.85 -16.80 11.84
C LEU A 66 16.80 -15.29 12.14
N GLY A 67 16.21 -14.88 13.27
CA GLY A 67 16.12 -13.48 13.69
C GLY A 67 15.50 -12.57 12.61
N ILE A 68 16.14 -11.44 12.34
CA ILE A 68 15.67 -10.42 11.38
C ILE A 68 15.62 -10.94 9.94
N VAL A 69 16.55 -11.78 9.53
CA VAL A 69 16.59 -12.38 8.18
C VAL A 69 15.37 -13.30 7.96
N GLY A 70 14.94 -14.01 9.02
CA GLY A 70 13.71 -14.81 8.99
C GLY A 70 12.46 -13.97 8.67
N ILE A 71 12.36 -12.76 9.19
CA ILE A 71 11.26 -11.82 8.87
C ILE A 71 11.30 -11.40 7.40
N ALA A 72 12.50 -11.23 6.83
CA ALA A 72 12.65 -10.93 5.41
C ALA A 72 12.13 -12.09 4.53
N TYR A 73 12.49 -13.34 4.83
CA TYR A 73 11.97 -14.51 4.13
C TYR A 73 10.46 -14.68 4.31
N ALA A 74 9.94 -14.43 5.50
CA ALA A 74 8.48 -14.43 5.75
C ALA A 74 7.75 -13.46 4.82
N SER A 75 8.32 -12.28 4.58
CA SER A 75 7.77 -11.30 3.64
C SER A 75 7.74 -11.84 2.20
N VAL A 76 8.78 -12.54 1.77
CA VAL A 76 8.84 -13.16 0.43
C VAL A 76 7.76 -14.22 0.28
N VAL A 77 7.67 -15.15 1.23
CA VAL A 77 6.66 -16.22 1.23
C VAL A 77 5.25 -15.63 1.22
N ALA A 78 4.98 -14.64 2.06
CA ALA A 78 3.67 -14.01 2.16
C ALA A 78 3.25 -13.32 0.86
N GLN A 79 4.15 -12.55 0.23
CA GLN A 79 3.82 -11.83 -0.99
C GLN A 79 3.61 -12.78 -2.18
N TRP A 80 4.43 -13.83 -2.33
CA TRP A 80 4.22 -14.84 -3.36
C TRP A 80 2.95 -15.65 -3.13
N THR A 81 2.59 -15.95 -1.88
CA THR A 81 1.29 -16.54 -1.54
C THR A 81 0.14 -15.64 -1.95
N GLY A 82 0.28 -14.32 -1.71
CA GLY A 82 -0.69 -13.33 -2.18
C GLY A 82 -0.84 -13.32 -3.70
N VAL A 83 0.26 -13.36 -4.44
CA VAL A 83 0.25 -13.44 -5.93
C VAL A 83 -0.45 -14.73 -6.39
N ALA A 84 -0.15 -15.87 -5.77
CA ALA A 84 -0.80 -17.14 -6.10
C ALA A 84 -2.32 -17.05 -5.87
N LEU A 85 -2.75 -16.55 -4.70
CA LEU A 85 -4.17 -16.36 -4.40
C LEU A 85 -4.84 -15.40 -5.38
N ALA A 86 -4.23 -14.24 -5.65
CA ALA A 86 -4.77 -13.26 -6.60
C ALA A 86 -4.92 -13.90 -7.99
N SER A 87 -3.91 -14.64 -8.46
CA SER A 87 -3.97 -15.33 -9.76
C SER A 87 -5.08 -16.37 -9.82
N VAL A 88 -5.28 -17.16 -8.76
CA VAL A 88 -6.36 -18.13 -8.67
C VAL A 88 -7.73 -17.44 -8.73
N LEU A 89 -7.93 -16.36 -7.95
CA LEU A 89 -9.16 -15.58 -7.95
C LEU A 89 -9.44 -14.94 -9.30
N LEU A 90 -8.39 -14.47 -10.00
CA LEU A 90 -8.48 -13.93 -11.34
C LEU A 90 -9.01 -14.99 -12.33
N VAL A 91 -8.37 -16.14 -12.34
CA VAL A 91 -8.75 -17.22 -13.26
C VAL A 91 -10.14 -17.77 -12.91
N ALA A 92 -10.46 -17.95 -11.62
CA ALA A 92 -11.74 -18.49 -11.19
C ALA A 92 -12.93 -17.61 -11.62
N LYS A 93 -12.82 -16.30 -11.47
CA LYS A 93 -13.96 -15.39 -11.73
C LYS A 93 -13.94 -14.78 -13.11
N TYR A 94 -12.77 -14.48 -13.66
CA TYR A 94 -12.62 -13.65 -14.87
C TYR A 94 -12.08 -14.41 -16.08
N ARG A 95 -12.08 -15.74 -16.03
CA ARG A 95 -11.65 -16.60 -17.14
C ARG A 95 -12.24 -16.21 -18.51
N PRO A 96 -13.52 -15.82 -18.63
CA PRO A 96 -14.10 -15.39 -19.92
C PRO A 96 -13.41 -14.12 -20.45
N VAL A 97 -13.09 -13.17 -19.56
CA VAL A 97 -12.43 -11.90 -19.92
C VAL A 97 -10.98 -12.16 -20.34
N LEU A 98 -10.29 -13.06 -19.67
CA LEU A 98 -8.91 -13.42 -19.99
C LEU A 98 -8.76 -14.04 -21.39
N ARG A 99 -9.81 -14.72 -21.89
CA ARG A 99 -9.83 -15.29 -23.25
C ARG A 99 -9.97 -14.23 -24.35
N LEU A 100 -10.39 -13.03 -24.01
CA LEU A 100 -10.53 -11.90 -24.92
C LEU A 100 -9.25 -11.06 -25.03
N ILE A 101 -8.20 -11.40 -24.29
CA ILE A 101 -6.93 -10.65 -24.31
C ILE A 101 -6.25 -10.89 -25.66
N ASP A 102 -6.10 -9.82 -26.41
CA ASP A 102 -5.27 -9.79 -27.61
C ASP A 102 -3.85 -9.38 -27.23
N TRP A 103 -2.94 -10.37 -27.23
CA TRP A 103 -1.55 -10.17 -26.83
C TRP A 103 -0.80 -9.18 -27.73
N SER A 104 -1.27 -8.98 -28.97
CA SER A 104 -0.67 -8.00 -29.89
C SER A 104 -0.88 -6.57 -29.41
N GLN A 105 -2.01 -6.30 -28.73
CA GLN A 105 -2.34 -5.00 -28.19
C GLN A 105 -1.66 -4.74 -26.83
N VAL A 106 -1.33 -5.79 -26.07
CA VAL A 106 -0.64 -5.66 -24.76
C VAL A 106 0.76 -5.08 -24.94
N LEU A 107 1.42 -5.34 -26.05
CA LEU A 107 2.76 -4.85 -26.38
C LEU A 107 2.77 -3.51 -27.13
N ASP A 108 1.61 -2.91 -27.41
CA ASP A 108 1.54 -1.58 -28.03
C ASP A 108 2.00 -0.51 -27.03
N LEU A 109 3.00 0.28 -27.43
CA LEU A 109 3.57 1.36 -26.62
C LEU A 109 2.68 2.61 -26.55
N ARG A 110 1.67 2.75 -27.43
CA ARG A 110 0.81 3.93 -27.46
C ARG A 110 -0.07 4.04 -26.22
N PRO A 111 -0.82 2.99 -25.80
CA PRO A 111 -1.57 3.02 -24.54
C PRO A 111 -0.65 3.25 -23.34
N LEU A 112 0.56 2.69 -23.36
CA LEU A 112 1.55 2.85 -22.28
C LEU A 112 1.99 4.31 -22.12
N LYS A 113 2.26 5.02 -23.23
CA LYS A 113 2.60 6.45 -23.21
C LYS A 113 1.45 7.29 -22.64
N THR A 114 0.21 6.99 -23.00
CA THR A 114 -0.97 7.66 -22.46
C THR A 114 -1.10 7.41 -20.95
N TYR A 115 -0.91 6.16 -20.52
CA TYR A 115 -0.90 5.77 -19.11
C TYR A 115 0.14 6.57 -18.32
N PHE A 116 1.39 6.64 -18.77
CA PHE A 116 2.42 7.43 -18.09
C PHE A 116 2.12 8.93 -18.07
N SER A 117 1.53 9.46 -19.14
CA SER A 117 1.14 10.88 -19.19
C SER A 117 0.07 11.23 -18.16
N ILE A 118 -0.93 10.36 -17.97
CA ILE A 118 -2.00 10.56 -16.98
C ILE A 118 -1.47 10.38 -15.56
N ASN A 119 -0.58 9.41 -15.36
CA ASN A 119 -0.06 9.09 -14.02
C ASN A 119 1.13 9.97 -13.58
N ARG A 120 1.65 10.83 -14.45
CA ARG A 120 2.80 11.69 -14.16
C ARG A 120 2.60 12.51 -12.87
N ASP A 121 1.43 13.08 -12.69
CA ASP A 121 1.13 13.94 -11.55
C ASP A 121 1.06 13.13 -10.24
N ILE A 122 0.57 11.88 -10.31
CA ILE A 122 0.56 10.95 -9.18
C ILE A 122 1.99 10.55 -8.80
N ILE A 123 2.84 10.25 -9.79
CA ILE A 123 4.26 9.92 -9.57
C ILE A 123 4.97 11.10 -8.92
N LEU A 124 4.78 12.32 -9.43
CA LEU A 124 5.40 13.52 -8.88
C LEU A 124 4.95 13.78 -7.44
N ARG A 125 3.65 13.65 -7.15
CA ARG A 125 3.11 13.77 -5.79
C ARG A 125 3.74 12.75 -4.85
N THR A 126 3.82 11.48 -5.27
CA THR A 126 4.41 10.42 -4.45
C THR A 126 5.88 10.67 -4.18
N PHE A 127 6.63 11.11 -5.18
CA PHE A 127 8.03 11.50 -5.03
C PHE A 127 8.19 12.62 -4.00
N CYS A 128 7.38 13.68 -4.08
CA CYS A 128 7.41 14.78 -3.11
C CYS A 128 7.12 14.30 -1.68
N ILE A 129 6.13 13.41 -1.50
CA ILE A 129 5.80 12.83 -0.19
C ILE A 129 6.98 12.04 0.36
N VAL A 130 7.62 11.19 -0.44
CA VAL A 130 8.79 10.41 -0.04
C VAL A 130 9.95 11.32 0.37
N VAL A 131 10.21 12.39 -0.39
CA VAL A 131 11.24 13.38 -0.05
C VAL A 131 10.95 14.05 1.28
N VAL A 132 9.71 14.47 1.53
CA VAL A 132 9.30 15.09 2.81
C VAL A 132 9.51 14.13 3.98
N TYR A 133 9.07 12.87 3.88
CA TYR A 133 9.27 11.88 4.94
C TYR A 133 10.74 11.58 5.19
N THR A 134 11.53 11.42 4.14
CA THR A 134 12.97 11.17 4.25
C THR A 134 13.68 12.35 4.90
N PHE A 135 13.33 13.58 4.51
CA PHE A 135 13.88 14.78 5.09
C PHE A 135 13.49 14.93 6.56
N PHE A 136 12.23 14.70 6.92
CA PHE A 136 11.74 14.77 8.30
C PHE A 136 12.47 13.78 9.19
N THR A 137 12.51 12.50 8.77
CA THR A 137 13.19 11.43 9.53
C THR A 137 14.69 11.69 9.64
N GLY A 138 15.33 12.09 8.54
CA GLY A 138 16.76 12.41 8.53
C GLY A 138 17.12 13.62 9.37
N SER A 139 16.28 14.65 9.39
CA SER A 139 16.46 15.84 10.24
C SER A 139 16.28 15.49 11.71
N SER A 140 15.27 14.68 12.02
CA SER A 140 15.02 14.18 13.37
C SER A 140 16.22 13.37 13.91
N ALA A 141 16.79 12.49 13.10
CA ALA A 141 17.97 11.73 13.47
C ALA A 141 19.22 12.59 13.73
N ARG A 142 19.36 13.71 12.98
CA ARG A 142 20.51 14.63 13.14
C ARG A 142 20.47 15.45 14.42
N LEU A 143 19.33 15.59 15.07
CA LEU A 143 19.22 16.31 16.35
C LEU A 143 19.95 15.60 17.50
N GLY A 144 20.34 14.35 17.32
CA GLY A 144 21.14 13.60 18.30
C GLY A 144 20.42 13.28 19.61
N ASN A 145 19.14 13.59 19.72
CA ASN A 145 18.29 13.30 20.87
C ASN A 145 17.42 12.08 20.57
N GLN A 146 17.68 10.97 21.26
CA GLN A 146 16.94 9.71 21.06
C GLN A 146 15.46 9.83 21.44
N GLU A 147 15.15 10.61 22.48
CA GLU A 147 13.77 10.83 22.92
C GLU A 147 12.97 11.59 21.87
N LEU A 148 13.55 12.66 21.32
CA LEU A 148 12.92 13.44 20.25
C LEU A 148 12.74 12.61 18.98
N LEU A 149 13.69 11.74 18.65
CA LEU A 149 13.59 10.82 17.52
C LEU A 149 12.43 9.83 17.71
N ALA A 150 12.27 9.29 18.92
CA ALA A 150 11.19 8.38 19.25
C ALA A 150 9.82 9.06 19.18
N VAL A 151 9.67 10.27 19.70
CA VAL A 151 8.44 11.07 19.63
C VAL A 151 8.09 11.38 18.17
N ASN A 152 9.05 11.80 17.37
CA ASN A 152 8.82 12.09 15.94
C ASN A 152 8.44 10.83 15.15
N ALA A 153 9.00 9.67 15.47
CA ALA A 153 8.61 8.40 14.87
C ALA A 153 7.16 8.02 15.23
N LEU A 154 6.78 8.22 16.49
CA LEU A 154 5.40 7.99 16.94
C LEU A 154 4.40 8.92 16.23
N LEU A 155 4.75 10.20 16.09
CA LEU A 155 3.90 11.16 15.36
C LEU A 155 3.71 10.77 13.88
N LEU A 156 4.77 10.28 13.23
CA LEU A 156 4.66 9.76 11.86
C LEU A 156 3.77 8.52 11.78
N GLU A 157 3.84 7.63 12.77
CA GLU A 157 2.99 6.44 12.81
C GLU A 157 1.51 6.81 12.99
N LEU A 158 1.21 7.75 13.91
CA LEU A 158 -0.15 8.28 14.09
C LEU A 158 -0.68 8.96 12.82
N PHE A 159 0.17 9.71 12.12
CA PHE A 159 -0.19 10.31 10.84
C PHE A 159 -0.45 9.25 9.76
N THR A 160 0.36 8.19 9.73
CA THR A 160 0.20 7.08 8.80
C THR A 160 -1.09 6.32 9.04
N LEU A 161 -1.44 6.07 10.30
CA LEU A 161 -2.73 5.46 10.69
C LEU A 161 -3.92 6.28 10.18
N PHE A 162 -3.88 7.60 10.39
CA PHE A 162 -4.88 8.52 9.86
C PHE A 162 -4.95 8.47 8.32
N SER A 163 -3.82 8.46 7.64
CA SER A 163 -3.76 8.37 6.18
C SER A 163 -4.41 7.09 5.65
N TYR A 164 -4.14 5.94 6.25
CA TYR A 164 -4.74 4.67 5.84
C TYR A 164 -6.27 4.65 5.97
N MET A 165 -6.81 5.29 7.01
CA MET A 165 -8.27 5.42 7.15
C MET A 165 -8.88 6.27 6.03
N ASN A 166 -8.21 7.35 5.62
CA ASN A 166 -8.67 8.21 4.52
C ASN A 166 -8.46 7.58 3.13
N ASP A 167 -7.42 6.78 2.96
CA ASP A 167 -7.13 6.10 1.69
C ASP A 167 -8.28 5.20 1.25
N GLY A 168 -9.01 4.59 2.19
CA GLY A 168 -10.22 3.81 1.88
C GLY A 168 -11.26 4.62 1.10
N PHE A 169 -11.48 5.88 1.47
CA PHE A 169 -12.41 6.77 0.76
C PHE A 169 -11.82 7.25 -0.58
N ALA A 170 -10.51 7.46 -0.64
CA ALA A 170 -9.83 7.84 -1.88
C ALA A 170 -9.95 6.72 -2.93
N TYR A 171 -9.70 5.46 -2.56
CA TYR A 171 -9.86 4.31 -3.45
C TYR A 171 -11.33 4.11 -3.88
N ALA A 172 -12.29 4.31 -2.96
CA ALA A 172 -13.70 4.25 -3.31
C ALA A 172 -14.08 5.37 -4.31
N ALA A 173 -13.58 6.60 -4.09
CA ALA A 173 -13.79 7.72 -4.98
C ALA A 173 -13.19 7.46 -6.36
N GLU A 174 -11.98 6.92 -6.44
CA GLU A 174 -11.31 6.57 -7.70
C GLU A 174 -12.12 5.56 -8.51
N ALA A 175 -12.50 4.44 -7.88
CA ALA A 175 -13.24 3.37 -8.53
C ALA A 175 -14.62 3.83 -9.02
N LEU A 176 -15.39 4.53 -8.17
CA LEU A 176 -16.74 5.00 -8.52
C LEU A 176 -16.71 6.14 -9.53
N THR A 177 -15.72 7.04 -9.44
CA THR A 177 -15.55 8.13 -10.40
C THR A 177 -15.31 7.58 -11.80
N GLY A 178 -14.42 6.61 -11.95
CA GLY A 178 -14.17 5.93 -13.22
C GLY A 178 -15.45 5.32 -13.82
N ARG A 179 -16.25 4.67 -12.97
CA ARG A 179 -17.54 4.09 -13.38
C ARG A 179 -18.53 5.14 -13.87
N PHE A 180 -18.74 6.23 -13.10
CA PHE A 180 -19.73 7.24 -13.45
C PHE A 180 -19.31 8.10 -14.65
N ILE A 181 -18.02 8.35 -14.83
CA ILE A 181 -17.50 8.98 -16.06
C ILE A 181 -17.74 8.08 -17.26
N GLY A 182 -17.44 6.79 -17.16
CA GLY A 182 -17.70 5.81 -18.23
C GLY A 182 -19.19 5.69 -18.59
N ALA A 183 -20.06 5.78 -17.58
CA ALA A 183 -21.52 5.79 -17.76
C ALA A 183 -22.10 7.15 -18.21
N ARG A 184 -21.29 8.20 -18.29
CA ARG A 184 -21.69 9.59 -18.58
C ARG A 184 -22.78 10.13 -17.62
N ASP A 185 -22.82 9.62 -16.38
CA ASP A 185 -23.76 10.07 -15.32
C ASP A 185 -23.12 11.12 -14.43
N GLY A 186 -23.19 12.39 -14.85
CA GLY A 186 -22.66 13.51 -14.08
C GLY A 186 -23.38 13.75 -12.74
N GLY A 187 -24.65 13.35 -12.62
CA GLY A 187 -25.43 13.47 -11.38
C GLY A 187 -24.93 12.50 -10.30
N ALA A 188 -24.74 11.23 -10.66
CA ALA A 188 -24.17 10.23 -9.76
C ALA A 188 -22.72 10.55 -9.40
N LEU A 189 -21.93 11.03 -10.36
CA LEU A 189 -20.54 11.47 -10.12
C LEU A 189 -20.47 12.56 -9.03
N ARG A 190 -21.31 13.61 -9.16
CA ARG A 190 -21.32 14.70 -8.19
C ARG A 190 -21.75 14.25 -6.79
N ARG A 191 -22.76 13.37 -6.69
CA ARG A 191 -23.18 12.78 -5.41
C ARG A 191 -22.07 11.94 -4.78
N CYS A 192 -21.40 11.11 -5.57
CA CYS A 192 -20.29 10.29 -5.12
C CYS A 192 -19.14 11.14 -4.55
N LEU A 193 -18.67 12.14 -5.29
CA LEU A 193 -17.60 13.03 -4.85
C LEU A 193 -17.97 13.77 -3.57
N LYS A 194 -19.20 14.32 -3.47
CA LYS A 194 -19.67 14.97 -2.25
C LYS A 194 -19.71 14.00 -1.07
N GLY A 195 -20.15 12.76 -1.29
CA GLY A 195 -20.18 11.73 -0.24
C GLY A 195 -18.79 11.38 0.26
N CYS A 196 -17.85 11.10 -0.64
CA CYS A 196 -16.47 10.76 -0.29
C CYS A 196 -15.78 11.93 0.47
N LEU A 197 -15.96 13.16 0.00
CA LEU A 197 -15.43 14.33 0.69
C LEU A 197 -16.05 14.53 2.08
N ALA A 198 -17.36 14.38 2.22
CA ALA A 198 -18.05 14.53 3.50
C ALA A 198 -17.57 13.49 4.53
N TRP A 199 -17.49 12.23 4.13
CA TRP A 199 -17.00 11.17 5.01
C TRP A 199 -15.52 11.31 5.33
N GLY A 200 -14.67 11.64 4.37
CA GLY A 200 -13.24 11.92 4.60
C GLY A 200 -13.05 13.09 5.57
N THR A 201 -13.82 14.18 5.41
CA THR A 201 -13.77 15.33 6.32
C THR A 201 -14.27 14.96 7.73
N LEU A 202 -15.34 14.17 7.84
CA LEU A 202 -15.86 13.71 9.12
C LEU A 202 -14.82 12.87 9.88
N ILE A 203 -14.17 11.93 9.21
CA ILE A 203 -13.12 11.11 9.82
C ILE A 203 -11.92 11.96 10.21
N SER A 204 -11.50 12.90 9.36
CA SER A 204 -10.42 13.83 9.69
C SER A 204 -10.75 14.65 10.95
N ALA A 205 -11.97 15.16 11.06
CA ALA A 205 -12.42 15.87 12.25
C ALA A 205 -12.44 14.97 13.50
N LEU A 206 -12.87 13.72 13.36
CA LEU A 206 -12.85 12.74 14.45
C LEU A 206 -11.42 12.48 14.96
N PHE A 207 -10.45 12.28 14.06
CA PHE A 207 -9.04 12.10 14.45
C PHE A 207 -8.47 13.32 15.15
N VAL A 208 -8.78 14.53 14.67
CA VAL A 208 -8.37 15.78 15.35
C VAL A 208 -8.92 15.84 16.78
N VAL A 209 -10.19 15.50 16.98
CA VAL A 209 -10.81 15.45 18.31
C VAL A 209 -10.15 14.41 19.20
N ILE A 210 -9.89 13.20 18.67
CA ILE A 210 -9.19 12.13 19.39
C ILE A 210 -7.81 12.61 19.84
N TYR A 211 -7.04 13.21 18.94
CA TYR A 211 -5.69 13.69 19.26
C TYR A 211 -5.69 14.84 20.27
N ILE A 212 -6.67 15.74 20.22
CA ILE A 212 -6.81 16.81 21.22
C ILE A 212 -7.16 16.26 22.59
N ILE A 213 -8.02 15.22 22.68
CA ILE A 213 -8.43 14.64 23.95
C ILE A 213 -7.29 13.84 24.59
N TRP A 214 -6.60 13.02 23.81
CA TRP A 214 -5.60 12.09 24.31
C TRP A 214 -4.14 12.51 24.08
N TRP A 215 -3.90 13.78 23.69
CA TRP A 215 -2.54 14.24 23.39
C TRP A 215 -1.55 14.03 24.55
N ARG A 216 -1.99 14.10 25.81
CA ARG A 216 -1.16 13.92 27.01
C ARG A 216 -0.76 12.46 27.26
N ASP A 217 -1.58 11.51 26.79
CA ASP A 217 -1.36 10.07 26.96
C ASP A 217 -0.65 9.45 25.77
N LEU A 218 -0.62 10.15 24.63
CA LEU A 218 -0.01 9.70 23.38
C LEU A 218 1.43 10.19 23.20
N VAL A 219 1.85 11.24 23.89
CA VAL A 219 3.19 11.85 23.88
C VAL A 219 3.80 11.82 25.26
#